data_5246ffb55dd97e7c4b82ac64b52c5ea1
#
_entry.id   5246ffb55dd97e7c4b82ac64b52c5ea1
#
_cell.length_a   1.000
_cell.length_b   1.000
_cell.length_c   1.000
_cell.angle_alpha   90.00
_cell.angle_beta   90.00
_cell.angle_gamma   90.00
#
_symmetry.space_group_name_H-M   'P 1'
#
loop_
_entity.id
_entity.type
_entity.pdbx_description
1 polymer ?
#
loop_
_entity_poly.entity_id
_entity_poly.type
_entity_poly.pdbx_seq_one_letter_code
_entity_poly.pdbx_strand_id
1 'polypeptide(L)'
;MSLPLPLPESRAHIAHIQSERKKNAFALAKTVPWYRDKLAGIDADALDDPAEWQKIPILDKDTLRKFSHAELLEAFCAVPNDQIAEYWRSGGSTGQPVFYPRTADDLRYGELSWGRSFPCIGIGPGDLCHISFPLGVHPAGQVWARSAKMFGVGMVWVGAGNSYPSVAQLELIQTLRPTVFIGMSSFALHLANLAEAKGIDLAASSVRKLVCSAETLSAAKREKLSRLWGAEVFDVFGMGEAGLMGAENSAHDGIHIWTDMYFIEIVDAETGRSLAEGEVGTLCVTPLWTNHATPFLRWNSGDLVSCVSRSAGSGRFAELFPVIRHANRTTGFFKVRGVNVNHAEFEDMMFRNAHVLDFQAVLETEPKTDLENLRVLIEIKGASEPQAVCAAVAETVKKTFEISPVLQVLERGSLATEFERSLKAPRFVDRRQ
;
A
#
# COMPACT_ATOMS: atom_id res chain seq x y z
N MET A 1 3.31 -15.12 24.71
CA MET A 1 2.37 -15.86 23.82
C MET A 1 3.18 -16.37 22.64
N SER A 2 3.10 -17.64 22.27
CA SER A 2 3.81 -18.16 21.07
C SER A 2 3.13 -17.61 19.82
N LEU A 3 3.92 -17.23 18.82
CA LEU A 3 3.40 -16.80 17.51
C LEU A 3 2.72 -18.01 16.81
N PRO A 4 1.60 -17.80 16.09
CA PRO A 4 0.91 -18.88 15.39
C PRO A 4 1.76 -19.52 14.28
N LEU A 5 2.72 -18.79 13.72
CA LEU A 5 3.71 -19.28 12.77
C LEU A 5 5.03 -18.56 13.06
N PRO A 6 6.06 -19.21 13.59
CA PRO A 6 7.38 -18.62 13.79
C PRO A 6 8.04 -18.32 12.44
N LEU A 7 9.10 -17.52 12.46
CA LEU A 7 9.91 -17.32 11.25
C LEU A 7 10.53 -18.65 10.81
N PRO A 8 10.58 -18.91 9.48
CA PRO A 8 11.20 -20.12 8.94
C PRO A 8 12.67 -20.26 9.36
N GLU A 9 13.16 -21.48 9.46
CA GLU A 9 14.57 -21.74 9.80
C GLU A 9 15.53 -21.43 8.66
N SER A 10 15.06 -21.57 7.41
CA SER A 10 15.86 -21.36 6.21
C SER A 10 14.99 -21.14 4.98
N ARG A 11 15.59 -20.75 3.87
CA ARG A 11 14.92 -20.69 2.55
C ARG A 11 14.46 -22.05 2.07
N ALA A 12 15.17 -23.13 2.40
CA ALA A 12 14.73 -24.49 2.11
C ALA A 12 13.44 -24.83 2.88
N HIS A 13 13.34 -24.37 4.13
CA HIS A 13 12.10 -24.52 4.91
C HIS A 13 10.95 -23.71 4.28
N ILE A 14 11.21 -22.49 3.76
CA ILE A 14 10.22 -21.71 3.01
C ILE A 14 9.73 -22.51 1.77
N ALA A 15 10.65 -23.07 1.00
CA ALA A 15 10.29 -23.86 -0.18
C ALA A 15 9.40 -25.06 0.17
N HIS A 16 9.70 -25.74 1.28
CA HIS A 16 8.86 -26.84 1.78
C HIS A 16 7.45 -26.35 2.18
N ILE A 17 7.35 -25.26 2.94
CA ILE A 17 6.08 -24.62 3.30
C ILE A 17 5.28 -24.27 2.04
N GLN A 18 5.92 -23.66 1.04
CA GLN A 18 5.27 -23.29 -0.20
C GLN A 18 4.74 -24.49 -0.97
N SER A 19 5.52 -25.59 -1.06
CA SER A 19 5.09 -26.82 -1.72
C SER A 19 3.80 -27.38 -1.08
N GLU A 20 3.80 -27.54 0.24
CA GLU A 20 2.62 -28.05 0.95
C GLU A 20 1.43 -27.09 0.89
N ARG A 21 1.67 -25.79 1.11
CA ARG A 21 0.59 -24.80 1.21
C ARG A 21 -0.02 -24.44 -0.14
N LYS A 22 0.73 -24.50 -1.25
CA LYS A 22 0.19 -24.40 -2.60
C LYS A 22 -0.85 -25.49 -2.88
N LYS A 23 -0.54 -26.74 -2.53
CA LYS A 23 -1.49 -27.85 -2.66
C LYS A 23 -2.76 -27.63 -1.84
N ASN A 24 -2.62 -27.13 -0.60
CA ASN A 24 -3.77 -26.83 0.25
C ASN A 24 -4.61 -25.67 -0.34
N ALA A 25 -3.98 -24.59 -0.79
CA ALA A 25 -4.67 -23.46 -1.42
C ALA A 25 -5.41 -23.89 -2.70
N PHE A 26 -4.77 -24.73 -3.52
CA PHE A 26 -5.37 -25.29 -4.73
C PHE A 26 -6.57 -26.18 -4.41
N ALA A 27 -6.42 -27.10 -3.44
CA ALA A 27 -7.52 -27.98 -3.01
C ALA A 27 -8.72 -27.16 -2.51
N LEU A 28 -8.47 -26.12 -1.71
CA LEU A 28 -9.52 -25.22 -1.21
C LEU A 28 -10.16 -24.44 -2.37
N ALA A 29 -9.38 -23.91 -3.30
CA ALA A 29 -9.90 -23.18 -4.46
C ALA A 29 -10.81 -24.06 -5.32
N LYS A 30 -10.52 -25.33 -5.49
CA LYS A 30 -11.41 -26.29 -6.22
C LYS A 30 -12.79 -26.42 -5.60
N THR A 31 -12.99 -26.08 -4.33
CA THR A 31 -14.31 -26.16 -3.69
C THR A 31 -15.25 -25.04 -4.10
N VAL A 32 -14.71 -23.90 -4.54
CA VAL A 32 -15.55 -22.76 -4.92
C VAL A 32 -15.94 -22.79 -6.40
N PRO A 33 -17.17 -22.36 -6.74
CA PRO A 33 -17.73 -22.51 -8.08
C PRO A 33 -16.87 -21.87 -9.18
N TRP A 34 -16.30 -20.68 -8.94
CA TRP A 34 -15.53 -19.97 -9.97
C TRP A 34 -14.28 -20.75 -10.44
N TYR A 35 -13.62 -21.46 -9.55
CA TYR A 35 -12.41 -22.21 -9.86
C TYR A 35 -12.67 -23.64 -10.35
N ARG A 36 -13.80 -24.26 -9.99
CA ARG A 36 -14.07 -25.69 -10.17
C ARG A 36 -13.69 -26.22 -11.55
N ASP A 37 -14.23 -25.59 -12.60
CA ASP A 37 -13.98 -26.04 -13.97
C ASP A 37 -12.61 -25.56 -14.49
N LYS A 38 -12.17 -24.38 -14.04
CA LYS A 38 -10.89 -23.80 -14.47
C LYS A 38 -9.67 -24.56 -13.96
N LEU A 39 -9.81 -25.26 -12.85
CA LEU A 39 -8.75 -26.09 -12.25
C LEU A 39 -8.89 -27.57 -12.65
N ALA A 40 -9.89 -27.92 -13.47
CA ALA A 40 -10.02 -29.25 -14.01
C ALA A 40 -8.82 -29.61 -14.91
N GLY A 41 -8.24 -30.79 -14.72
CA GLY A 41 -7.10 -31.24 -15.52
C GLY A 41 -5.73 -30.71 -15.09
N ILE A 42 -5.65 -29.88 -14.03
CA ILE A 42 -4.38 -29.48 -13.43
C ILE A 42 -3.98 -30.54 -12.38
N ASP A 43 -2.74 -31.02 -12.47
CA ASP A 43 -2.22 -32.04 -11.56
C ASP A 43 -1.80 -31.40 -10.22
N ALA A 44 -2.57 -31.70 -9.17
CA ALA A 44 -2.32 -31.18 -7.83
C ALA A 44 -0.98 -31.65 -7.22
N ASP A 45 -0.43 -32.75 -7.67
CA ASP A 45 0.85 -33.26 -7.18
C ASP A 45 2.05 -32.63 -7.89
N ALA A 46 1.83 -32.06 -9.06
CA ALA A 46 2.85 -31.39 -9.88
C ALA A 46 2.88 -29.85 -9.73
N LEU A 47 2.20 -29.25 -8.74
CA LEU A 47 2.12 -27.79 -8.57
C LEU A 47 3.45 -27.11 -8.26
N ASP A 48 4.50 -27.85 -7.96
CA ASP A 48 5.86 -27.32 -7.83
C ASP A 48 6.56 -27.14 -9.18
N ASP A 49 6.06 -27.79 -10.23
CA ASP A 49 6.48 -27.48 -11.60
C ASP A 49 5.86 -26.14 -12.03
N PRO A 50 6.68 -25.14 -12.38
CA PRO A 50 6.18 -23.84 -12.86
C PRO A 50 5.25 -23.96 -14.07
N ALA A 51 5.47 -24.93 -14.96
CA ALA A 51 4.62 -25.13 -16.13
C ALA A 51 3.21 -25.61 -15.73
N GLU A 52 3.11 -26.46 -14.73
CA GLU A 52 1.81 -26.92 -14.19
C GLU A 52 1.10 -25.79 -13.43
N TRP A 53 1.84 -25.07 -12.57
CA TRP A 53 1.29 -23.95 -11.81
C TRP A 53 0.74 -22.83 -12.70
N GLN A 54 1.41 -22.52 -13.81
CA GLN A 54 1.01 -21.47 -14.76
C GLN A 54 -0.28 -21.80 -15.53
N LYS A 55 -0.77 -23.04 -15.51
CA LYS A 55 -2.10 -23.39 -16.06
C LYS A 55 -3.23 -22.81 -15.22
N ILE A 56 -3.00 -22.47 -13.94
CA ILE A 56 -3.98 -21.79 -13.09
C ILE A 56 -4.22 -20.39 -13.64
N PRO A 57 -5.48 -20.00 -13.92
CA PRO A 57 -5.77 -18.69 -14.47
C PRO A 57 -5.43 -17.58 -13.48
N ILE A 58 -4.92 -16.48 -13.98
CA ILE A 58 -4.73 -15.25 -13.20
C ILE A 58 -6.10 -14.66 -12.89
N LEU A 59 -6.35 -14.38 -11.61
CA LEU A 59 -7.55 -13.71 -11.14
C LEU A 59 -7.24 -12.23 -10.88
N ASP A 60 -8.09 -11.33 -11.35
CA ASP A 60 -7.93 -9.89 -11.22
C ASP A 60 -9.16 -9.21 -10.59
N LYS A 61 -8.99 -7.95 -10.25
CA LYS A 61 -10.05 -7.14 -9.62
C LYS A 61 -11.21 -6.84 -10.55
N ASP A 62 -10.95 -6.74 -11.86
CA ASP A 62 -11.98 -6.46 -12.84
C ASP A 62 -12.90 -7.67 -13.03
N THR A 63 -12.37 -8.87 -12.83
CA THR A 63 -13.18 -10.09 -12.74
C THR A 63 -14.12 -10.05 -11.53
N LEU A 64 -13.64 -9.67 -10.35
CA LEU A 64 -14.50 -9.59 -9.14
C LEU A 64 -15.56 -8.50 -9.26
N ARG A 65 -15.29 -7.40 -9.93
CA ARG A 65 -16.25 -6.29 -10.12
C ARG A 65 -17.45 -6.64 -10.99
N LYS A 66 -17.40 -7.75 -11.72
CA LYS A 66 -18.54 -8.25 -12.52
C LYS A 66 -19.62 -8.88 -11.67
N PHE A 67 -19.33 -9.15 -10.40
CA PHE A 67 -20.21 -9.79 -9.44
C PHE A 67 -20.79 -8.77 -8.46
N SER A 68 -22.06 -8.87 -8.15
CA SER A 68 -22.62 -8.26 -6.94
C SER A 68 -22.00 -8.91 -5.70
N HIS A 69 -22.20 -8.33 -4.53
CA HIS A 69 -21.64 -8.91 -3.30
C HIS A 69 -22.17 -10.33 -3.03
N ALA A 70 -23.45 -10.58 -3.26
CA ALA A 70 -24.05 -11.90 -3.06
C ALA A 70 -23.46 -12.94 -4.03
N GLU A 71 -23.41 -12.59 -5.33
CA GLU A 71 -22.80 -13.45 -6.36
C GLU A 71 -21.31 -13.71 -6.09
N LEU A 72 -20.58 -12.72 -5.55
CA LEU A 72 -19.17 -12.88 -5.18
C LEU A 72 -19.01 -13.92 -4.06
N LEU A 73 -19.87 -13.88 -3.03
CA LEU A 73 -19.86 -14.89 -1.98
C LEU A 73 -20.19 -16.27 -2.53
N GLU A 74 -21.21 -16.38 -3.39
CA GLU A 74 -21.57 -17.66 -4.04
C GLU A 74 -20.44 -18.21 -4.91
N ALA A 75 -19.74 -17.35 -5.65
CA ALA A 75 -18.71 -17.75 -6.61
C ALA A 75 -17.35 -18.06 -5.97
N PHE A 76 -16.98 -17.35 -4.90
CA PHE A 76 -15.61 -17.35 -4.36
C PHE A 76 -15.50 -17.70 -2.89
N CYS A 77 -16.58 -17.75 -2.09
CA CYS A 77 -16.49 -18.05 -0.68
C CYS A 77 -16.49 -19.58 -0.46
N ALA A 78 -15.46 -20.08 0.24
CA ALA A 78 -15.27 -21.50 0.52
C ALA A 78 -15.89 -21.94 1.85
N VAL A 79 -16.45 -21.01 2.63
CA VAL A 79 -16.99 -21.27 3.97
C VAL A 79 -18.43 -20.78 4.09
N PRO A 80 -19.26 -21.42 4.93
CA PRO A 80 -20.60 -20.93 5.22
C PRO A 80 -20.57 -19.62 6.03
N ASN A 81 -21.66 -18.84 5.99
CA ASN A 81 -21.75 -17.52 6.60
C ASN A 81 -21.49 -17.49 8.11
N ASP A 82 -21.79 -18.55 8.83
CA ASP A 82 -21.55 -18.67 10.28
C ASP A 82 -20.06 -18.83 10.66
N GLN A 83 -19.20 -19.07 9.69
CA GLN A 83 -17.74 -19.09 9.87
C GLN A 83 -17.07 -17.77 9.48
N ILE A 84 -17.81 -16.80 8.95
CA ILE A 84 -17.28 -15.48 8.63
C ILE A 84 -17.21 -14.63 9.89
N ALA A 85 -15.99 -14.25 10.28
CA ALA A 85 -15.73 -13.44 11.47
C ALA A 85 -15.72 -11.93 11.16
N GLU A 86 -15.19 -11.53 10.00
CA GLU A 86 -15.10 -10.13 9.57
C GLU A 86 -15.24 -9.98 8.06
N TYR A 87 -15.58 -8.76 7.63
CA TYR A 87 -15.49 -8.33 6.24
C TYR A 87 -14.46 -7.21 6.09
N TRP A 88 -13.52 -7.38 5.17
CA TRP A 88 -12.53 -6.36 4.83
C TRP A 88 -12.91 -5.67 3.53
N ARG A 89 -12.94 -4.34 3.56
CA ARG A 89 -13.25 -3.53 2.39
C ARG A 89 -11.98 -3.18 1.62
N SER A 90 -11.98 -3.37 0.29
CA SER A 90 -10.91 -2.82 -0.55
C SER A 90 -10.99 -1.30 -0.63
N GLY A 91 -9.82 -0.64 -0.72
CA GLY A 91 -9.73 0.80 -0.98
C GLY A 91 -10.07 1.14 -2.43
N GLY A 92 -11.33 1.00 -2.83
CA GLY A 92 -11.74 1.26 -4.21
C GLY A 92 -11.58 2.74 -4.60
N SER A 93 -10.52 3.08 -5.31
CA SER A 93 -10.33 4.40 -5.94
C SER A 93 -11.14 4.54 -7.24
N THR A 94 -11.57 3.41 -7.83
CA THR A 94 -12.30 3.35 -9.10
C THR A 94 -13.41 2.30 -9.01
N GLY A 95 -14.65 2.73 -8.79
CA GLY A 95 -15.83 1.86 -8.82
C GLY A 95 -16.32 1.37 -7.45
N GLN A 96 -17.23 0.38 -7.46
CA GLN A 96 -17.85 -0.19 -6.26
C GLN A 96 -16.81 -0.88 -5.38
N PRO A 97 -16.84 -0.68 -4.03
CA PRO A 97 -15.94 -1.38 -3.13
C PRO A 97 -16.25 -2.88 -3.10
N VAL A 98 -15.21 -3.70 -3.06
CA VAL A 98 -15.33 -5.14 -2.85
C VAL A 98 -15.12 -5.44 -1.36
N PHE A 99 -15.98 -6.31 -0.80
CA PHE A 99 -15.87 -6.78 0.57
C PHE A 99 -15.41 -8.24 0.57
N TYR A 100 -14.31 -8.47 1.29
CA TYR A 100 -13.69 -9.79 1.41
C TYR A 100 -14.03 -10.41 2.76
N PRO A 101 -14.76 -11.54 2.82
CA PRO A 101 -15.00 -12.26 4.06
C PRO A 101 -13.70 -12.83 4.60
N ARG A 102 -13.59 -12.92 5.93
CA ARG A 102 -12.46 -13.48 6.65
C ARG A 102 -12.95 -14.42 7.75
N THR A 103 -12.36 -15.59 7.85
CA THR A 103 -12.57 -16.50 8.97
C THR A 103 -11.72 -16.08 10.18
N ALA A 104 -11.93 -16.69 11.33
CA ALA A 104 -11.10 -16.50 12.51
C ALA A 104 -9.62 -16.88 12.25
N ASP A 105 -9.38 -17.91 11.44
CA ASP A 105 -8.01 -18.31 11.06
C ASP A 105 -7.38 -17.29 10.08
N ASP A 106 -8.15 -16.78 9.12
CA ASP A 106 -7.67 -15.67 8.26
C ASP A 106 -7.23 -14.48 9.07
N LEU A 107 -7.98 -14.12 10.11
CA LEU A 107 -7.63 -13.02 11.03
C LEU A 107 -6.37 -13.33 11.83
N ARG A 108 -6.26 -14.54 12.37
CA ARG A 108 -5.10 -14.97 13.17
C ARG A 108 -3.80 -14.88 12.37
N TYR A 109 -3.79 -15.38 11.15
CA TYR A 109 -2.60 -15.31 10.29
C TYR A 109 -2.42 -13.91 9.68
N GLY A 110 -3.51 -13.18 9.43
CA GLY A 110 -3.48 -11.78 9.04
C GLY A 110 -2.78 -10.91 10.09
N GLU A 111 -3.18 -11.01 11.35
CA GLU A 111 -2.54 -10.28 12.46
C GLU A 111 -1.05 -10.62 12.59
N LEU A 112 -0.67 -11.88 12.40
CA LEU A 112 0.75 -12.25 12.37
C LEU A 112 1.49 -11.58 11.21
N SER A 113 0.91 -11.62 10.01
CA SER A 113 1.49 -11.02 8.80
C SER A 113 1.76 -9.53 8.96
N TRP A 114 0.78 -8.80 9.50
CA TRP A 114 0.92 -7.38 9.82
C TRP A 114 1.94 -7.13 10.93
N GLY A 115 1.90 -7.93 11.97
CA GLY A 115 2.80 -7.82 13.12
C GLY A 115 4.27 -8.08 12.79
N ARG A 116 4.57 -8.90 11.78
CA ARG A 116 5.96 -9.14 11.30
C ARG A 116 6.65 -7.88 10.81
N SER A 117 5.90 -6.84 10.43
CA SER A 117 6.48 -5.54 10.09
C SER A 117 7.23 -4.92 11.28
N PHE A 118 6.78 -5.13 12.52
CA PHE A 118 7.43 -4.58 13.69
C PHE A 118 8.90 -5.02 13.82
N PRO A 119 9.20 -6.32 13.98
CA PRO A 119 10.61 -6.75 14.09
C PRO A 119 11.40 -6.53 12.80
N CYS A 120 10.79 -6.53 11.61
CA CYS A 120 11.47 -6.23 10.36
C CYS A 120 11.99 -4.78 10.33
N ILE A 121 11.19 -3.83 10.81
CA ILE A 121 11.52 -2.40 10.91
C ILE A 121 12.39 -2.11 12.16
N GLY A 122 12.52 -3.07 13.07
CA GLY A 122 13.18 -2.87 14.35
C GLY A 122 12.31 -2.12 15.37
N ILE A 123 11.01 -2.41 15.38
CA ILE A 123 10.03 -1.97 16.38
C ILE A 123 9.78 -3.14 17.33
N GLY A 124 9.71 -2.89 18.64
CA GLY A 124 9.52 -3.94 19.61
C GLY A 124 9.02 -3.47 20.98
N PRO A 125 9.20 -4.30 22.02
CA PRO A 125 8.84 -3.92 23.39
C PRO A 125 9.50 -2.63 23.82
N GLY A 126 8.70 -1.70 24.36
CA GLY A 126 9.15 -0.35 24.71
C GLY A 126 8.81 0.72 23.68
N ASP A 127 8.49 0.35 22.45
CA ASP A 127 7.95 1.28 21.49
C ASP A 127 6.44 1.51 21.70
N LEU A 128 6.02 2.76 21.49
CA LEU A 128 4.62 3.17 21.44
C LEU A 128 4.31 3.70 20.03
N CYS A 129 3.38 3.05 19.36
CA CYS A 129 2.96 3.43 18.02
C CYS A 129 1.69 4.31 18.08
N HIS A 130 1.71 5.43 17.38
CA HIS A 130 0.54 6.25 17.06
C HIS A 130 0.00 5.81 15.70
N ILE A 131 -1.18 5.17 15.68
CA ILE A 131 -1.76 4.66 14.44
C ILE A 131 -2.84 5.60 13.89
N SER A 132 -2.60 6.13 12.69
CA SER A 132 -3.47 7.06 11.97
C SER A 132 -4.12 6.45 10.72
N PHE A 133 -4.19 5.13 10.64
CA PHE A 133 -5.00 4.44 9.63
C PHE A 133 -6.46 4.35 10.07
N PRO A 134 -7.41 4.27 9.10
CA PRO A 134 -8.83 4.07 9.42
C PRO A 134 -9.05 2.86 10.34
N LEU A 135 -9.93 3.03 11.33
CA LEU A 135 -10.33 1.99 12.29
C LEU A 135 -11.70 1.35 11.95
N GLY A 136 -12.25 1.67 10.78
CA GLY A 136 -13.54 1.14 10.30
C GLY A 136 -13.39 -0.16 9.50
N VAL A 137 -14.20 -0.30 8.44
CA VAL A 137 -14.24 -1.49 7.57
C VAL A 137 -12.96 -1.71 6.73
N HIS A 138 -12.07 -0.73 6.69
CA HIS A 138 -10.72 -0.91 6.15
C HIS A 138 -9.84 -1.61 7.17
N PRO A 139 -9.17 -2.71 6.82
CA PRO A 139 -8.49 -3.55 7.80
C PRO A 139 -7.24 -2.91 8.41
N ALA A 140 -6.56 -2.00 7.71
CA ALA A 140 -5.22 -1.55 8.03
C ALA A 140 -5.06 -1.09 9.49
N GLY A 141 -5.88 -0.15 9.95
CA GLY A 141 -5.76 0.39 11.31
C GLY A 141 -6.02 -0.64 12.39
N GLN A 142 -7.11 -1.40 12.25
CA GLN A 142 -7.51 -2.40 13.24
C GLN A 142 -6.55 -3.58 13.31
N VAL A 143 -6.15 -4.13 12.15
CA VAL A 143 -5.30 -5.32 12.12
C VAL A 143 -3.92 -4.99 12.69
N TRP A 144 -3.33 -3.84 12.33
CA TRP A 144 -2.06 -3.41 12.94
C TRP A 144 -2.16 -3.22 14.45
N ALA A 145 -3.22 -2.55 14.90
CA ALA A 145 -3.41 -2.32 16.33
C ALA A 145 -3.58 -3.65 17.12
N ARG A 146 -4.31 -4.62 16.55
CA ARG A 146 -4.43 -5.96 17.16
C ARG A 146 -3.11 -6.74 17.12
N SER A 147 -2.36 -6.63 16.03
CA SER A 147 -1.07 -7.30 15.84
C SER A 147 -0.01 -6.88 16.86
N ALA A 148 -0.06 -5.63 17.31
CA ALA A 148 0.92 -5.07 18.25
C ALA A 148 1.03 -5.89 19.54
N LYS A 149 -0.09 -6.42 20.04
CA LYS A 149 -0.14 -7.25 21.25
C LYS A 149 0.75 -8.52 21.14
N MET A 150 0.82 -9.14 19.95
CA MET A 150 1.63 -10.34 19.75
C MET A 150 3.13 -10.05 19.83
N PHE A 151 3.53 -8.82 19.57
CA PHE A 151 4.94 -8.39 19.52
C PHE A 151 5.35 -7.51 20.69
N GLY A 152 4.46 -7.33 21.68
CA GLY A 152 4.74 -6.51 22.87
C GLY A 152 4.88 -5.02 22.59
N VAL A 153 4.29 -4.52 21.51
CA VAL A 153 4.35 -3.12 21.07
C VAL A 153 3.15 -2.36 21.64
N GLY A 154 3.42 -1.19 22.22
CA GLY A 154 2.36 -0.28 22.69
C GLY A 154 1.65 0.40 21.50
N MET A 155 0.34 0.69 21.68
CA MET A 155 -0.46 1.25 20.59
C MET A 155 -1.45 2.30 21.06
N VAL A 156 -1.42 3.48 20.43
CA VAL A 156 -2.46 4.51 20.52
C VAL A 156 -3.36 4.41 19.29
N TRP A 157 -4.59 3.99 19.50
CA TRP A 157 -5.59 3.75 18.44
C TRP A 157 -6.29 5.06 18.09
N VAL A 158 -5.69 5.85 17.21
CA VAL A 158 -6.19 7.21 16.90
C VAL A 158 -7.15 7.19 15.71
N GLY A 159 -6.76 6.52 14.64
CA GLY A 159 -7.53 6.52 13.40
C GLY A 159 -7.13 7.66 12.45
N ALA A 160 -7.78 7.72 11.30
CA ALA A 160 -7.55 8.76 10.31
C ALA A 160 -8.15 10.12 10.76
N GLY A 161 -7.83 11.19 10.04
CA GLY A 161 -8.28 12.56 10.36
C GLY A 161 -9.79 12.71 10.48
N ASN A 162 -10.56 11.95 9.70
CA ASN A 162 -12.02 11.91 9.78
C ASN A 162 -12.57 11.18 11.03
N SER A 163 -11.73 10.43 11.74
CA SER A 163 -12.10 9.75 13.00
C SER A 163 -11.64 10.54 14.22
N TYR A 164 -10.50 11.19 14.12
CA TYR A 164 -9.92 12.02 15.18
C TYR A 164 -9.20 13.22 14.56
N PRO A 165 -9.58 14.47 14.91
CA PRO A 165 -9.10 15.68 14.27
C PRO A 165 -7.58 15.78 14.24
N SER A 166 -7.00 16.23 13.12
CA SER A 166 -5.54 16.29 12.94
C SER A 166 -4.83 17.14 13.99
N VAL A 167 -5.47 18.24 14.44
CA VAL A 167 -4.92 19.07 15.54
C VAL A 167 -4.79 18.28 16.83
N ALA A 168 -5.83 17.51 17.20
CA ALA A 168 -5.82 16.68 18.40
C ALA A 168 -4.81 15.50 18.27
N GLN A 169 -4.54 15.02 17.06
CA GLN A 169 -3.47 14.04 16.86
C GLN A 169 -2.09 14.62 17.19
N LEU A 170 -1.82 15.87 16.82
CA LEU A 170 -0.58 16.56 17.21
C LEU A 170 -0.45 16.70 18.73
N GLU A 171 -1.54 17.03 19.43
CA GLU A 171 -1.58 17.10 20.90
C GLU A 171 -1.29 15.73 21.54
N LEU A 172 -1.85 14.63 20.98
CA LEU A 172 -1.53 13.28 21.44
C LEU A 172 -0.06 12.91 21.26
N ILE A 173 0.54 13.29 20.12
CA ILE A 173 1.97 13.06 19.86
C ILE A 173 2.82 13.78 20.91
N GLN A 174 2.48 15.00 21.27
CA GLN A 174 3.20 15.76 22.29
C GLN A 174 3.00 15.18 23.71
N THR A 175 1.79 14.75 24.01
CA THR A 175 1.40 14.30 25.37
C THR A 175 1.84 12.86 25.64
N LEU A 176 1.54 11.93 24.73
CA LEU A 176 1.81 10.49 24.91
C LEU A 176 3.20 10.08 24.44
N ARG A 177 3.87 10.96 23.70
CA ARG A 177 5.26 10.78 23.23
C ARG A 177 5.49 9.44 22.52
N PRO A 178 4.70 9.06 21.48
CA PRO A 178 4.94 7.84 20.72
C PRO A 178 6.32 7.87 20.05
N THR A 179 6.94 6.69 19.92
CA THR A 179 8.23 6.53 19.23
C THR A 179 8.07 6.23 17.75
N VAL A 180 6.89 5.76 17.35
CA VAL A 180 6.56 5.36 15.99
C VAL A 180 5.24 6.00 15.55
N PHE A 181 5.20 6.53 14.36
CA PHE A 181 3.98 6.92 13.66
C PHE A 181 3.66 5.90 12.55
N ILE A 182 2.42 5.42 12.48
CA ILE A 182 1.95 4.49 11.44
C ILE A 182 0.78 5.13 10.70
N GLY A 183 0.92 5.39 9.40
CA GLY A 183 -0.12 6.07 8.64
C GLY A 183 0.20 6.16 7.13
N MET A 184 -0.69 6.81 6.39
CA MET A 184 -0.41 7.16 4.99
C MET A 184 0.64 8.25 4.92
N SER A 185 1.54 8.17 3.93
CA SER A 185 2.60 9.15 3.73
C SER A 185 2.04 10.57 3.48
N SER A 186 0.90 10.68 2.81
CA SER A 186 0.19 11.94 2.59
C SER A 186 -0.34 12.53 3.90
N PHE A 187 -0.85 11.69 4.81
CA PHE A 187 -1.36 12.15 6.10
C PHE A 187 -0.22 12.56 7.05
N ALA A 188 0.91 11.83 7.03
CA ALA A 188 2.12 12.23 7.76
C ALA A 188 2.63 13.61 7.29
N LEU A 189 2.58 13.88 5.97
CA LEU A 189 2.96 15.18 5.41
C LEU A 189 1.98 16.28 5.83
N HIS A 190 0.67 15.98 5.81
CA HIS A 190 -0.37 16.90 6.29
C HIS A 190 -0.13 17.29 7.75
N LEU A 191 0.10 16.31 8.65
CA LEU A 191 0.39 16.59 10.06
C LEU A 191 1.65 17.44 10.22
N ALA A 192 2.70 17.19 9.42
CA ALA A 192 3.92 18.00 9.48
C ALA A 192 3.68 19.45 9.04
N ASN A 193 2.92 19.67 7.96
CA ASN A 193 2.55 21.00 7.51
C ASN A 193 1.67 21.74 8.53
N LEU A 194 0.74 21.02 9.17
CA LEU A 194 -0.12 21.57 10.23
C LEU A 194 0.69 21.93 11.49
N ALA A 195 1.63 21.08 11.88
CA ALA A 195 2.54 21.32 13.02
C ALA A 195 3.38 22.57 12.78
N GLU A 196 4.00 22.70 11.61
CA GLU A 196 4.76 23.89 11.24
C GLU A 196 3.90 25.15 11.30
N ALA A 197 2.64 25.10 10.82
CA ALA A 197 1.69 26.22 10.89
C ALA A 197 1.35 26.65 12.33
N LYS A 198 1.42 25.71 13.27
CA LYS A 198 1.17 25.92 14.70
C LYS A 198 2.45 26.20 15.52
N GLY A 199 3.60 26.26 14.89
CA GLY A 199 4.88 26.44 15.57
C GLY A 199 5.34 25.21 16.36
N ILE A 200 4.82 24.01 16.02
CA ILE A 200 5.21 22.74 16.61
C ILE A 200 6.34 22.12 15.78
N ASP A 201 7.47 21.83 16.41
CA ASP A 201 8.59 21.15 15.78
C ASP A 201 8.44 19.62 15.96
N LEU A 202 7.99 18.93 14.91
CA LEU A 202 7.89 17.47 14.92
C LEU A 202 9.25 16.77 14.87
N ALA A 203 10.29 17.42 14.34
CA ALA A 203 11.63 16.85 14.34
C ALA A 203 12.22 16.73 15.77
N ALA A 204 11.77 17.59 16.68
CA ALA A 204 12.09 17.52 18.11
C ALA A 204 11.15 16.61 18.91
N SER A 205 10.13 15.98 18.26
CA SER A 205 9.20 15.07 18.93
C SER A 205 9.88 13.76 19.37
N SER A 206 9.13 12.88 20.02
CA SER A 206 9.59 11.53 20.37
C SER A 206 9.58 10.53 19.21
N VAL A 207 8.91 10.85 18.10
CA VAL A 207 8.80 9.96 16.94
C VAL A 207 10.17 9.79 16.28
N ARG A 208 10.57 8.54 16.09
CA ARG A 208 11.85 8.17 15.45
C ARG A 208 11.66 7.37 14.18
N LYS A 209 10.48 6.78 13.99
CA LYS A 209 10.16 5.98 12.82
C LYS A 209 8.79 6.35 12.28
N LEU A 210 8.70 6.50 10.96
CA LEU A 210 7.45 6.61 10.22
C LEU A 210 7.25 5.31 9.44
N VAL A 211 6.13 4.64 9.62
CA VAL A 211 5.74 3.45 8.85
C VAL A 211 4.63 3.87 7.90
N CYS A 212 4.95 3.92 6.61
CA CYS A 212 4.05 4.39 5.56
C CYS A 212 3.49 3.22 4.74
N SER A 213 2.24 3.31 4.31
CA SER A 213 1.60 2.32 3.44
C SER A 213 0.43 2.92 2.65
N ALA A 214 -0.13 2.10 1.77
CA ALA A 214 -1.34 2.37 0.97
C ALA A 214 -1.19 3.46 -0.11
N GLU A 215 -0.02 4.04 -0.25
CA GLU A 215 0.33 5.04 -1.25
C GLU A 215 1.76 4.81 -1.72
N THR A 216 2.09 5.29 -2.92
CA THR A 216 3.47 5.29 -3.39
C THR A 216 4.30 6.24 -2.54
N LEU A 217 5.44 5.75 -2.06
CA LEU A 217 6.42 6.54 -1.33
C LEU A 217 7.61 6.87 -2.25
N SER A 218 7.56 8.03 -2.92
CA SER A 218 8.66 8.47 -3.77
C SER A 218 9.89 8.86 -2.94
N ALA A 219 11.08 8.84 -3.57
CA ALA A 219 12.33 9.22 -2.90
C ALA A 219 12.26 10.64 -2.32
N ALA A 220 11.75 11.61 -3.09
CA ALA A 220 11.61 12.98 -2.62
C ALA A 220 10.60 13.12 -1.47
N LYS A 221 9.49 12.37 -1.50
CA LYS A 221 8.53 12.36 -0.39
C LYS A 221 9.14 11.75 0.86
N ARG A 222 9.88 10.64 0.74
CA ARG A 222 10.62 10.01 1.85
C ARG A 222 11.58 10.99 2.50
N GLU A 223 12.43 11.64 1.70
CA GLU A 223 13.40 12.62 2.19
C GLU A 223 12.71 13.82 2.88
N LYS A 224 11.65 14.34 2.29
CA LYS A 224 10.85 15.42 2.86
C LYS A 224 10.24 15.02 4.21
N LEU A 225 9.62 13.85 4.31
CA LEU A 225 9.05 13.34 5.55
C LEU A 225 10.14 13.13 6.62
N SER A 226 11.26 12.50 6.26
CA SER A 226 12.37 12.27 7.18
C SER A 226 12.88 13.58 7.78
N ARG A 227 13.03 14.61 6.98
CA ARG A 227 13.46 15.94 7.45
C ARG A 227 12.43 16.62 8.34
N LEU A 228 11.13 16.57 7.96
CA LEU A 228 10.07 17.25 8.72
C LEU A 228 9.77 16.61 10.07
N TRP A 229 9.96 15.28 10.16
CA TRP A 229 9.72 14.52 11.39
C TRP A 229 10.99 14.22 12.19
N GLY A 230 12.19 14.43 11.62
CA GLY A 230 13.43 13.97 12.21
C GLY A 230 13.49 12.46 12.42
N ALA A 231 12.81 11.70 11.56
CA ALA A 231 12.55 10.27 11.73
C ALA A 231 12.94 9.48 10.47
N GLU A 232 13.28 8.20 10.67
CA GLU A 232 13.50 7.24 9.61
C GLU A 232 12.16 6.78 9.01
N VAL A 233 12.05 6.72 7.68
CA VAL A 233 10.80 6.43 6.98
C VAL A 233 10.87 5.06 6.34
N PHE A 234 9.93 4.19 6.70
CA PHE A 234 9.81 2.82 6.19
C PHE A 234 8.57 2.67 5.33
N ASP A 235 8.70 1.94 4.23
CA ASP A 235 7.57 1.53 3.40
C ASP A 235 7.15 0.09 3.74
N VAL A 236 5.85 -0.16 3.71
CA VAL A 236 5.30 -1.49 3.88
C VAL A 236 4.23 -1.74 2.82
N PHE A 237 4.16 -2.97 2.36
CA PHE A 237 3.31 -3.38 1.25
C PHE A 237 2.28 -4.41 1.66
N GLY A 238 1.04 -4.16 1.24
CA GLY A 238 -0.07 -5.08 1.43
C GLY A 238 -1.30 -4.65 0.64
N MET A 239 -2.28 -5.51 0.61
CA MET A 239 -3.55 -5.28 -0.07
C MET A 239 -4.71 -5.86 0.73
N GLY A 240 -5.92 -5.33 0.53
CA GLY A 240 -7.13 -5.82 1.22
C GLY A 240 -7.44 -7.29 0.94
N GLU A 241 -7.04 -7.76 -0.23
CA GLU A 241 -7.23 -9.12 -0.72
C GLU A 241 -6.37 -10.16 0.01
N ALA A 242 -5.13 -9.81 0.36
CA ALA A 242 -4.15 -10.73 0.93
C ALA A 242 -3.72 -10.40 2.37
N GLY A 243 -3.74 -9.13 2.75
CA GLY A 243 -3.18 -8.62 4.00
C GLY A 243 -1.86 -7.88 3.80
N LEU A 244 -1.09 -7.64 4.86
CA LEU A 244 0.26 -7.06 4.77
C LEU A 244 1.25 -8.14 4.39
N MET A 245 1.94 -7.94 3.28
CA MET A 245 2.79 -8.96 2.69
C MET A 245 4.26 -8.78 2.99
N GLY A 246 4.68 -7.56 3.33
CA GLY A 246 6.09 -7.28 3.55
C GLY A 246 6.36 -5.86 4.06
N ALA A 247 7.61 -5.65 4.47
CA ALA A 247 8.11 -4.38 4.95
C ALA A 247 9.58 -4.16 4.55
N GLU A 248 9.99 -2.91 4.47
CA GLU A 248 11.40 -2.55 4.45
C GLU A 248 12.08 -2.85 5.79
N ASN A 249 13.38 -3.05 5.75
CA ASN A 249 14.24 -2.96 6.92
C ASN A 249 15.11 -1.69 6.82
N SER A 250 16.06 -1.51 7.73
CA SER A 250 16.94 -0.35 7.77
C SER A 250 17.93 -0.22 6.58
N ALA A 251 17.98 -1.21 5.68
CA ALA A 251 18.78 -1.09 4.46
C ALA A 251 18.05 -0.29 3.36
N HIS A 252 16.72 -0.16 3.45
CA HIS A 252 15.87 0.53 2.47
C HIS A 252 16.11 0.08 1.01
N ASP A 253 16.49 -1.18 0.82
CA ASP A 253 16.77 -1.75 -0.50
C ASP A 253 15.53 -2.34 -1.19
N GLY A 254 14.38 -2.23 -0.56
CA GLY A 254 13.06 -2.65 -1.00
C GLY A 254 12.30 -3.40 0.09
N ILE A 255 11.16 -3.97 -0.27
CA ILE A 255 10.21 -4.59 0.65
C ILE A 255 10.47 -6.09 0.72
N HIS A 256 10.83 -6.60 1.89
CA HIS A 256 10.98 -8.03 2.18
C HIS A 256 9.61 -8.69 2.21
N ILE A 257 9.34 -9.64 1.33
CA ILE A 257 8.05 -10.31 1.22
C ILE A 257 8.05 -11.61 2.01
N TRP A 258 7.06 -11.81 2.86
CA TRP A 258 6.88 -13.02 3.69
C TRP A 258 6.50 -14.24 2.82
N THR A 259 7.49 -14.79 2.10
CA THR A 259 7.24 -15.88 1.12
C THR A 259 6.90 -17.23 1.75
N ASP A 260 6.99 -17.35 3.05
CA ASP A 260 6.38 -18.46 3.80
C ASP A 260 4.88 -18.30 4.02
N MET A 261 4.37 -17.07 3.86
CA MET A 261 2.94 -16.74 3.99
C MET A 261 2.26 -16.46 2.65
N TYR A 262 3.04 -16.07 1.65
CA TYR A 262 2.56 -15.70 0.32
C TYR A 262 3.45 -16.33 -0.75
N PHE A 263 2.87 -17.07 -1.68
CA PHE A 263 3.57 -17.42 -2.90
C PHE A 263 3.42 -16.28 -3.90
N ILE A 264 4.53 -15.74 -4.36
CA ILE A 264 4.57 -14.61 -5.30
C ILE A 264 5.17 -15.02 -6.63
N GLU A 265 4.67 -14.44 -7.70
CA GLU A 265 5.18 -14.53 -9.07
C GLU A 265 5.28 -13.14 -9.66
N ILE A 266 6.36 -12.87 -10.38
CA ILE A 266 6.43 -11.69 -11.24
C ILE A 266 6.16 -12.19 -12.65
N VAL A 267 5.07 -11.72 -13.25
CA VAL A 267 4.62 -12.23 -14.54
C VAL A 267 4.55 -11.13 -15.60
N ASP A 268 4.74 -11.54 -16.82
CA ASP A 268 4.43 -10.72 -17.98
C ASP A 268 2.92 -10.49 -18.06
N ALA A 269 2.50 -9.24 -18.23
CA ALA A 269 1.09 -8.84 -18.14
C ALA A 269 0.22 -9.40 -19.28
N GLU A 270 0.81 -9.69 -20.44
CA GLU A 270 0.09 -10.17 -21.62
C GLU A 270 0.02 -11.69 -21.64
N THR A 271 1.12 -12.37 -21.35
CA THR A 271 1.22 -13.82 -21.46
C THR A 271 0.97 -14.57 -20.15
N GLY A 272 1.05 -13.89 -19.00
CA GLY A 272 0.94 -14.50 -17.67
C GLY A 272 2.11 -15.41 -17.30
N ARG A 273 3.21 -15.40 -18.08
CA ARG A 273 4.42 -16.22 -17.83
C ARG A 273 5.29 -15.54 -16.78
N SER A 274 5.90 -16.34 -15.94
CA SER A 274 6.88 -15.86 -14.96
C SER A 274 8.09 -15.25 -15.67
N LEU A 275 8.53 -14.12 -15.16
CA LEU A 275 9.71 -13.38 -15.60
C LEU A 275 10.95 -13.78 -14.79
N ALA A 276 12.13 -13.48 -15.33
CA ALA A 276 13.38 -13.73 -14.65
C ALA A 276 13.59 -12.76 -13.47
N GLU A 277 14.49 -13.14 -12.57
CA GLU A 277 14.87 -12.30 -11.42
C GLU A 277 15.37 -10.92 -11.89
N GLY A 278 14.83 -9.87 -11.29
CA GLY A 278 15.15 -8.48 -11.58
C GLY A 278 14.36 -7.85 -12.73
N GLU A 279 13.67 -8.64 -13.54
CA GLU A 279 12.76 -8.09 -14.55
C GLU A 279 11.52 -7.47 -13.92
N VAL A 280 10.98 -6.43 -14.56
CA VAL A 280 9.78 -5.73 -14.11
C VAL A 280 8.55 -6.38 -14.74
N GLY A 281 7.62 -6.79 -13.91
CA GLY A 281 6.35 -7.37 -14.33
C GLY A 281 5.25 -7.18 -13.31
N THR A 282 4.10 -7.76 -13.59
CA THR A 282 2.93 -7.75 -12.70
C THR A 282 3.14 -8.70 -11.53
N LEU A 283 2.91 -8.22 -10.31
CA LEU A 283 2.93 -9.05 -9.11
C LEU A 283 1.66 -9.88 -9.02
N CYS A 284 1.79 -11.20 -9.12
CA CYS A 284 0.76 -12.16 -8.79
C CYS A 284 1.01 -12.79 -7.43
N VAL A 285 -0.05 -12.96 -6.64
CA VAL A 285 0.02 -13.41 -5.24
C VAL A 285 -0.95 -14.56 -5.02
N THR A 286 -0.48 -15.61 -4.37
CA THR A 286 -1.31 -16.65 -3.79
C THR A 286 -1.09 -16.67 -2.29
N PRO A 287 -2.06 -16.19 -1.48
CA PRO A 287 -1.96 -16.31 -0.03
C PRO A 287 -1.99 -17.77 0.40
N LEU A 288 -1.10 -18.13 1.30
CA LEU A 288 -0.92 -19.50 1.78
C LEU A 288 -1.62 -19.79 3.12
N TRP A 289 -1.95 -18.71 3.87
CA TRP A 289 -2.49 -18.80 5.22
C TRP A 289 -3.65 -17.84 5.51
N THR A 290 -3.92 -16.87 4.65
CA THR A 290 -4.81 -15.72 4.95
C THR A 290 -6.06 -15.64 4.08
N ASN A 291 -6.39 -16.68 3.33
CA ASN A 291 -7.56 -16.68 2.45
C ASN A 291 -8.37 -17.99 2.54
N HIS A 292 -8.70 -18.42 3.75
CA HIS A 292 -9.57 -19.58 3.93
C HIS A 292 -11.00 -19.31 3.47
N ALA A 293 -11.50 -18.08 3.68
CA ALA A 293 -12.81 -17.70 3.20
C ALA A 293 -12.83 -17.47 1.68
N THR A 294 -11.82 -16.80 1.13
CA THR A 294 -11.72 -16.51 -0.32
C THR A 294 -10.38 -16.99 -0.86
N PRO A 295 -10.26 -18.23 -1.34
CA PRO A 295 -9.01 -18.86 -1.73
C PRO A 295 -8.54 -18.37 -3.11
N PHE A 296 -8.02 -17.15 -3.17
CA PHE A 296 -7.49 -16.58 -4.40
C PHE A 296 -6.15 -17.25 -4.78
N LEU A 297 -6.08 -17.75 -6.00
CA LEU A 297 -4.84 -18.23 -6.63
C LEU A 297 -4.41 -17.26 -7.69
N ARG A 298 -3.09 -17.02 -7.80
CA ARG A 298 -2.47 -16.14 -8.80
C ARG A 298 -3.20 -14.79 -8.94
N TRP A 299 -3.48 -14.16 -7.78
CA TRP A 299 -4.17 -12.87 -7.74
C TRP A 299 -3.27 -11.78 -8.31
N ASN A 300 -3.73 -11.13 -9.39
CA ASN A 300 -3.08 -9.96 -9.95
C ASN A 300 -3.28 -8.73 -9.05
N SER A 301 -2.21 -8.26 -8.44
CA SER A 301 -2.24 -7.10 -7.53
C SER A 301 -2.50 -5.76 -8.25
N GLY A 302 -2.22 -5.70 -9.56
CA GLY A 302 -2.19 -4.46 -10.33
C GLY A 302 -0.92 -3.63 -10.11
N ASP A 303 0.05 -4.14 -9.34
CA ASP A 303 1.33 -3.47 -9.10
C ASP A 303 2.41 -4.04 -10.04
N LEU A 304 3.22 -3.14 -10.62
CA LEU A 304 4.43 -3.49 -11.36
C LEU A 304 5.61 -3.45 -10.40
N VAL A 305 6.30 -4.58 -10.30
CA VAL A 305 7.45 -4.72 -9.42
C VAL A 305 8.57 -5.50 -10.10
N SER A 306 9.79 -5.30 -9.62
CA SER A 306 10.88 -6.27 -9.82
C SER A 306 11.13 -7.02 -8.51
N CYS A 307 11.61 -8.25 -8.61
CA CYS A 307 11.93 -9.07 -7.45
C CYS A 307 13.37 -9.55 -7.54
N VAL A 308 14.10 -9.42 -6.43
CA VAL A 308 15.45 -9.99 -6.28
C VAL A 308 15.47 -10.96 -5.10
N SER A 309 16.12 -12.09 -5.28
CA SER A 309 16.14 -13.17 -4.29
C SER A 309 16.93 -12.81 -3.02
N ARG A 310 17.82 -11.81 -3.09
CA ARG A 310 18.66 -11.39 -1.97
C ARG A 310 18.60 -9.90 -1.73
N SER A 311 18.42 -9.53 -0.46
CA SER A 311 18.59 -8.18 0.04
C SER A 311 20.09 -7.83 0.17
N ALA A 312 20.41 -6.55 0.03
CA ALA A 312 21.70 -6.00 0.40
C ALA A 312 21.82 -5.76 1.91
N GLY A 313 20.69 -5.80 2.63
CA GLY A 313 20.62 -5.63 4.07
C GLY A 313 21.13 -6.83 4.86
N SER A 314 21.07 -6.71 6.18
CA SER A 314 21.47 -7.74 7.14
C SER A 314 20.31 -8.15 8.05
N GLY A 315 20.51 -9.23 8.80
CA GLY A 315 19.53 -9.74 9.74
C GLY A 315 18.59 -10.77 9.16
N ARG A 316 17.76 -11.35 10.04
CA ARG A 316 16.97 -12.55 9.73
C ARG A 316 16.00 -12.38 8.56
N PHE A 317 15.38 -11.23 8.42
CA PHE A 317 14.47 -10.95 7.31
C PHE A 317 15.21 -10.89 5.96
N ALA A 318 16.36 -10.24 5.91
CA ALA A 318 17.19 -10.17 4.71
C ALA A 318 17.77 -11.53 4.30
N GLU A 319 18.06 -12.40 5.25
CA GLU A 319 18.54 -13.76 4.99
C GLU A 319 17.45 -14.66 4.39
N LEU A 320 16.20 -14.52 4.85
CA LEU A 320 15.10 -15.41 4.53
C LEU A 320 14.34 -14.99 3.27
N PHE A 321 14.00 -13.71 3.17
CA PHE A 321 12.98 -13.24 2.25
C PHE A 321 13.55 -12.53 1.04
N PRO A 322 12.94 -12.71 -0.14
CA PRO A 322 13.25 -11.91 -1.31
C PRO A 322 12.75 -10.48 -1.12
N VAL A 323 13.29 -9.59 -1.92
CA VAL A 323 12.95 -8.16 -1.92
C VAL A 323 12.24 -7.79 -3.20
N ILE A 324 11.10 -7.13 -3.08
CA ILE A 324 10.45 -6.47 -4.22
C ILE A 324 10.73 -4.96 -4.20
N ARG A 325 10.79 -4.39 -5.40
CA ARG A 325 10.86 -2.94 -5.62
C ARG A 325 9.74 -2.53 -6.54
N HIS A 326 8.96 -1.57 -6.11
CA HIS A 326 7.92 -1.00 -6.96
C HIS A 326 8.56 -0.26 -8.14
N ALA A 327 8.20 -0.65 -9.34
CA ALA A 327 8.59 0.08 -10.55
C ALA A 327 7.58 1.19 -10.85
N ASN A 328 6.28 0.81 -10.89
CA ASN A 328 5.14 1.72 -11.07
C ASN A 328 3.84 0.95 -10.79
N ARG A 329 2.68 1.62 -10.79
CA ARG A 329 1.38 0.94 -10.94
C ARG A 329 0.95 0.94 -12.40
N THR A 330 0.31 -0.12 -12.84
CA THR A 330 -0.30 -0.20 -14.18
C THR A 330 -1.37 0.88 -14.40
N THR A 331 -1.90 1.47 -13.32
CA THR A 331 -2.97 2.48 -13.31
C THR A 331 -2.54 3.83 -12.76
N GLY A 332 -1.25 4.03 -12.48
CA GLY A 332 -0.73 5.25 -11.85
C GLY A 332 -0.27 6.33 -12.84
N PHE A 333 -1.00 6.53 -13.92
CA PHE A 333 -0.74 7.62 -14.85
C PHE A 333 -2.06 8.25 -15.31
N PHE A 334 -2.00 9.51 -15.72
CA PHE A 334 -3.07 10.17 -16.44
C PHE A 334 -2.57 10.66 -17.80
N LYS A 335 -3.50 10.74 -18.75
CA LYS A 335 -3.18 11.20 -20.10
C LYS A 335 -3.72 12.61 -20.29
N VAL A 336 -2.83 13.54 -20.68
CA VAL A 336 -3.18 14.93 -20.98
C VAL A 336 -2.75 15.23 -22.41
N ARG A 337 -3.68 15.54 -23.30
CA ARG A 337 -3.39 15.83 -24.72
C ARG A 337 -2.51 14.78 -25.39
N GLY A 338 -2.72 13.52 -25.05
CA GLY A 338 -1.92 12.41 -25.60
C GLY A 338 -0.64 12.08 -24.85
N VAL A 339 -0.19 12.91 -23.91
CA VAL A 339 1.01 12.68 -23.11
C VAL A 339 0.67 11.90 -21.85
N ASN A 340 1.40 10.81 -21.61
CA ASN A 340 1.27 10.04 -20.37
C ASN A 340 2.09 10.70 -19.26
N VAL A 341 1.45 11.02 -18.14
CA VAL A 341 2.09 11.57 -16.94
C VAL A 341 2.03 10.55 -15.83
N ASN A 342 3.17 10.05 -15.43
CA ASN A 342 3.26 9.12 -14.30
C ASN A 342 3.06 9.87 -12.99
N HIS A 343 2.15 9.38 -12.13
CA HIS A 343 1.82 10.01 -10.86
C HIS A 343 3.02 10.09 -9.90
N ALA A 344 3.81 9.02 -9.82
CA ALA A 344 4.96 8.97 -8.92
C ALA A 344 6.06 9.94 -9.36
N GLU A 345 6.33 10.02 -10.67
CA GLU A 345 7.30 10.95 -11.23
C GLU A 345 6.86 12.41 -11.05
N PHE A 346 5.57 12.70 -11.27
CA PHE A 346 5.02 14.03 -11.05
C PHE A 346 5.09 14.42 -9.57
N GLU A 347 4.73 13.52 -8.66
CA GLU A 347 4.82 13.75 -7.22
C GLU A 347 6.26 13.98 -6.76
N ASP A 348 7.20 13.18 -7.26
CA ASP A 348 8.62 13.32 -6.95
C ASP A 348 9.15 14.68 -7.40
N MET A 349 8.83 15.09 -8.63
CA MET A 349 9.15 16.40 -9.17
C MET A 349 8.59 17.55 -8.31
N MET A 350 7.32 17.46 -7.92
CA MET A 350 6.67 18.49 -7.10
C MET A 350 7.32 18.61 -5.73
N PHE A 351 7.63 17.49 -5.06
CA PHE A 351 8.22 17.53 -3.72
C PHE A 351 9.71 17.82 -3.66
N ARG A 352 10.43 17.74 -4.78
CA ARG A 352 11.80 18.29 -4.92
C ARG A 352 11.82 19.80 -4.83
N ASN A 353 10.73 20.47 -5.18
CA ASN A 353 10.65 21.92 -4.99
C ASN A 353 10.48 22.26 -3.50
N ALA A 354 11.52 22.88 -2.91
CA ALA A 354 11.57 23.19 -1.48
C ALA A 354 10.49 24.19 -1.03
N HIS A 355 9.89 24.94 -1.95
CA HIS A 355 8.85 25.92 -1.67
C HIS A 355 7.44 25.36 -1.73
N VAL A 356 7.23 24.19 -2.36
CA VAL A 356 5.93 23.50 -2.42
C VAL A 356 5.72 22.72 -1.14
N LEU A 357 4.66 23.03 -0.40
CA LEU A 357 4.24 22.28 0.79
C LEU A 357 3.42 21.07 0.41
N ASP A 358 2.39 21.26 -0.38
CA ASP A 358 1.52 20.21 -0.91
C ASP A 358 0.93 20.62 -2.27
N PHE A 359 0.34 19.67 -3.00
CA PHE A 359 -0.26 19.91 -4.30
C PHE A 359 -1.42 18.97 -4.60
N GLN A 360 -2.27 19.39 -5.56
CA GLN A 360 -3.25 18.53 -6.21
C GLN A 360 -3.22 18.80 -7.72
N ALA A 361 -3.07 17.76 -8.52
CA ALA A 361 -3.14 17.80 -9.97
C ALA A 361 -4.56 17.42 -10.41
N VAL A 362 -5.24 18.32 -11.10
CA VAL A 362 -6.61 18.16 -11.57
C VAL A 362 -6.62 18.16 -13.09
N LEU A 363 -7.16 17.09 -13.66
CA LEU A 363 -7.48 17.03 -15.09
C LEU A 363 -8.86 17.57 -15.30
N GLU A 364 -9.02 18.48 -16.22
CA GLU A 364 -10.30 19.07 -16.58
C GLU A 364 -10.36 19.35 -18.08
N THR A 365 -11.58 19.35 -18.64
CA THR A 365 -11.84 19.81 -20.00
C THR A 365 -12.27 21.28 -19.94
N GLU A 366 -11.61 22.13 -20.71
CA GLU A 366 -11.99 23.54 -20.78
C GLU A 366 -13.31 23.70 -21.54
N PRO A 367 -14.35 24.26 -20.92
CA PRO A 367 -15.71 24.29 -21.52
C PRO A 367 -15.82 25.06 -22.85
N LYS A 368 -14.87 25.97 -23.13
CA LYS A 368 -14.90 26.80 -24.35
C LYS A 368 -14.16 26.19 -25.53
N THR A 369 -13.14 25.39 -25.28
CA THR A 369 -12.22 24.90 -26.32
C THR A 369 -12.24 23.41 -26.46
N ASP A 370 -12.91 22.72 -25.52
CA ASP A 370 -12.93 21.24 -25.40
C ASP A 370 -11.52 20.63 -25.27
N LEU A 371 -10.55 21.45 -24.86
CA LEU A 371 -9.18 21.01 -24.66
C LEU A 371 -8.94 20.51 -23.24
N GLU A 372 -8.24 19.39 -23.14
CA GLU A 372 -7.77 18.87 -21.85
C GLU A 372 -6.74 19.82 -21.24
N ASN A 373 -6.90 20.17 -19.98
CA ASN A 373 -5.99 20.96 -19.20
C ASN A 373 -5.56 20.24 -17.93
N LEU A 374 -4.27 20.46 -17.59
CA LEU A 374 -3.72 20.08 -16.30
C LEU A 374 -3.71 21.33 -15.41
N ARG A 375 -4.60 21.39 -14.43
CA ARG A 375 -4.54 22.38 -13.36
C ARG A 375 -3.76 21.83 -12.19
N VAL A 376 -2.79 22.58 -11.68
CA VAL A 376 -2.03 22.18 -10.49
C VAL A 376 -2.28 23.20 -9.39
N LEU A 377 -2.99 22.75 -8.38
CA LEU A 377 -3.25 23.51 -7.15
C LEU A 377 -2.06 23.29 -6.23
N ILE A 378 -1.45 24.35 -5.71
CA ILE A 378 -0.26 24.24 -4.86
C ILE A 378 -0.42 25.05 -3.58
N GLU A 379 0.03 24.49 -2.48
CA GLU A 379 0.28 25.19 -1.24
C GLU A 379 1.76 25.49 -1.13
N ILE A 380 2.13 26.72 -0.80
CA ILE A 380 3.52 27.18 -0.74
C ILE A 380 3.92 27.66 0.64
N LYS A 381 5.20 27.70 0.93
CA LYS A 381 5.74 28.28 2.17
C LYS A 381 5.45 29.77 2.24
N GLY A 382 5.08 30.27 3.42
CA GLY A 382 4.65 31.66 3.62
C GLY A 382 5.67 32.73 3.26
N ALA A 383 6.97 32.42 3.23
CA ALA A 383 8.03 33.34 2.84
C ALA A 383 8.38 33.27 1.33
N SER A 384 7.66 32.45 0.55
CA SER A 384 7.93 32.28 -0.88
C SER A 384 7.12 33.23 -1.72
N GLU A 385 7.76 33.79 -2.77
CA GLU A 385 7.09 34.62 -3.76
C GLU A 385 6.20 33.78 -4.66
N PRO A 386 4.86 33.92 -4.63
CA PRO A 386 3.93 33.02 -5.32
C PRO A 386 4.17 32.91 -6.82
N GLN A 387 4.43 34.05 -7.48
CA GLN A 387 4.65 34.10 -8.93
C GLN A 387 5.93 33.36 -9.33
N ALA A 388 7.00 33.50 -8.57
CA ALA A 388 8.28 32.85 -8.83
C ALA A 388 8.15 31.33 -8.66
N VAL A 389 7.43 30.84 -7.62
CA VAL A 389 7.18 29.40 -7.41
C VAL A 389 6.32 28.82 -8.52
N CYS A 390 5.24 29.51 -8.92
CA CYS A 390 4.40 29.08 -10.04
C CYS A 390 5.21 28.97 -11.35
N ALA A 391 6.03 29.98 -11.65
CA ALA A 391 6.87 29.98 -12.85
C ALA A 391 7.84 28.78 -12.85
N ALA A 392 8.54 28.54 -11.75
CA ALA A 392 9.47 27.44 -11.62
C ALA A 392 8.78 26.05 -11.74
N VAL A 393 7.61 25.88 -11.13
CA VAL A 393 6.82 24.64 -11.25
C VAL A 393 6.33 24.45 -12.69
N ALA A 394 5.79 25.51 -13.31
CA ALA A 394 5.30 25.43 -14.70
C ALA A 394 6.43 25.08 -15.68
N GLU A 395 7.60 25.68 -15.53
CA GLU A 395 8.78 25.39 -16.34
C GLU A 395 9.21 23.91 -16.17
N THR A 396 9.27 23.44 -14.94
CA THR A 396 9.67 22.06 -14.64
C THR A 396 8.68 21.05 -15.21
N VAL A 397 7.36 21.26 -15.04
CA VAL A 397 6.31 20.41 -15.64
C VAL A 397 6.44 20.40 -17.16
N LYS A 398 6.61 21.58 -17.78
CA LYS A 398 6.76 21.68 -19.23
C LYS A 398 8.00 20.97 -19.74
N LYS A 399 9.12 21.08 -19.03
CA LYS A 399 10.38 20.43 -19.41
C LYS A 399 10.31 18.90 -19.27
N THR A 400 9.63 18.40 -18.23
CA THR A 400 9.59 16.97 -17.93
C THR A 400 8.50 16.23 -18.72
N PHE A 401 7.34 16.84 -18.88
CA PHE A 401 6.16 16.18 -19.47
C PHE A 401 5.66 16.86 -20.77
N GLU A 402 6.31 17.90 -21.24
CA GLU A 402 5.89 18.69 -22.41
C GLU A 402 4.47 19.29 -22.30
N ILE A 403 3.96 19.43 -21.08
CA ILE A 403 2.64 19.97 -20.77
C ILE A 403 2.81 21.34 -20.10
N SER A 404 2.03 22.33 -20.54
CA SER A 404 1.93 23.62 -19.87
C SER A 404 0.76 23.57 -18.87
N PRO A 405 1.02 23.51 -17.55
CA PRO A 405 -0.02 23.44 -16.55
C PRO A 405 -0.61 24.84 -16.27
N VAL A 406 -1.84 24.85 -15.77
CA VAL A 406 -2.42 26.04 -15.13
C VAL A 406 -2.15 25.95 -13.64
N LEU A 407 -1.34 26.88 -13.10
CA LEU A 407 -0.99 26.93 -11.67
C LEU A 407 -1.96 27.80 -10.90
N GLN A 408 -2.37 27.32 -9.72
CA GLN A 408 -3.16 28.07 -8.76
C GLN A 408 -2.59 27.88 -7.36
N VAL A 409 -2.20 29.00 -6.72
CA VAL A 409 -1.78 28.97 -5.32
C VAL A 409 -3.02 28.97 -4.44
N LEU A 410 -3.05 28.06 -3.50
CA LEU A 410 -4.08 27.95 -2.48
C LEU A 410 -3.58 28.52 -1.15
N GLU A 411 -4.52 28.91 -0.30
CA GLU A 411 -4.22 29.17 1.10
C GLU A 411 -3.69 27.89 1.76
N ARG A 412 -2.74 28.05 2.66
CA ARG A 412 -2.13 26.96 3.39
C ARG A 412 -3.19 26.19 4.21
N GLY A 413 -3.21 24.87 4.07
CA GLY A 413 -4.18 23.99 4.73
C GLY A 413 -5.46 23.75 3.94
N SER A 414 -5.64 24.36 2.75
CA SER A 414 -6.82 24.12 1.90
C SER A 414 -6.94 22.67 1.45
N LEU A 415 -5.82 22.06 1.04
CA LEU A 415 -5.78 20.67 0.61
C LEU A 415 -5.96 19.71 1.80
N ALA A 416 -5.66 20.17 2.99
CA ALA A 416 -5.78 19.41 4.22
C ALA A 416 -7.22 19.16 4.66
N THR A 417 -8.17 20.01 4.25
CA THR A 417 -9.59 19.88 4.63
C THR A 417 -10.19 18.56 4.16
N GLU A 418 -9.65 17.99 3.09
CA GLU A 418 -10.10 16.69 2.58
C GLU A 418 -9.75 15.54 3.54
N PHE A 419 -8.64 15.60 4.27
CA PHE A 419 -8.28 14.56 5.25
C PHE A 419 -9.22 14.50 6.47
N GLU A 420 -9.90 15.61 6.77
CA GLU A 420 -10.91 15.66 7.84
C GLU A 420 -12.27 15.08 7.41
N ARG A 421 -12.48 14.84 6.10
CA ARG A 421 -13.74 14.40 5.51
C ARG A 421 -13.64 13.00 4.91
N SER A 422 -12.48 12.64 4.40
CA SER A 422 -12.26 11.44 3.59
C SER A 422 -11.03 10.68 4.09
N LEU A 423 -10.98 9.39 3.78
CA LEU A 423 -9.85 8.52 4.14
C LEU A 423 -8.58 8.86 3.36
N LYS A 424 -8.72 9.45 2.18
CA LYS A 424 -7.62 9.84 1.29
C LYS A 424 -7.94 11.19 0.68
N ALA A 425 -6.95 12.08 0.67
CA ALA A 425 -6.98 13.29 -0.15
C ALA A 425 -6.25 12.98 -1.47
N PRO A 426 -6.98 12.73 -2.57
CA PRO A 426 -6.35 12.35 -3.83
C PRO A 426 -5.54 13.53 -4.37
N ARG A 427 -4.24 13.29 -4.64
CA ARG A 427 -3.39 14.28 -5.32
C ARG A 427 -3.61 14.36 -6.80
N PHE A 428 -4.22 13.35 -7.39
CA PHE A 428 -4.53 13.28 -8.81
C PHE A 428 -6.03 13.06 -8.98
N VAL A 429 -6.70 14.02 -9.58
CA VAL A 429 -8.16 14.04 -9.76
C VAL A 429 -8.48 14.20 -11.24
N ASP A 430 -9.23 13.29 -11.80
CA ASP A 430 -9.75 13.41 -13.16
C ASP A 430 -11.21 13.88 -13.11
N ARG A 431 -11.46 15.07 -13.64
CA ARG A 431 -12.77 15.71 -13.73
C ARG A 431 -13.27 15.87 -15.16
N ARG A 432 -12.59 15.22 -16.11
CA ARG A 432 -13.06 15.22 -17.51
C ARG A 432 -14.39 14.47 -17.58
N GLN A 433 -15.34 15.03 -18.26
CA GLN A 433 -16.65 14.43 -18.56
C GLN A 433 -16.59 13.65 -19.88
#